data_97bdfc91da8b24b86145d2de37718dfe
#
_entry.id   97bdfc91da8b24b86145d2de37718dfe
#
_cell.length_a   1.000
_cell.length_b   1.000
_cell.length_c   1.000
_cell.angle_alpha   90.00
_cell.angle_beta   90.00
_cell.angle_gamma   90.00
#
_symmetry.space_group_name_H-M   'P 1'
#
loop_
_entity.id
_entity.type
_entity.pdbx_description
1 polymer ?
#
loop_
_entity_poly.entity_id
_entity_poly.type
_entity_poly.pdbx_seq_one_letter_code
_entity_poly.pdbx_strand_id
1 'polypeptide(L)'
;MYLFKIGFTHGDINGIGCEMLIKVLQDPEMLEFCTPVIFGSAQVLRQSAQQLGISMIPLNIVPSAAQAIEGRINLVPVCDNAEPEIQFGQQTEASLQAEANSLNAALEAYDNDEISAIVALPGHLDNDQSSHALSDFIHRALNSNEASFDWIINDNLRILQLHHYDVTTELGEGIASEAFQNDIRAISNSLRFDFCIMRPRIAVVSSHEKLHNDLEELHEQGVLAFGPLDAAAFTQGNWQEHYDGCLFQDEDEAFRQAIAGCDADYTIGFISGIHLILSYPFVGIRYDIAGQNLASEMPLRQAIYAALDILRQRIRYRQATHHPLEKQWIPRGRDDYKLDLTKDDE
;
A
#
# COMPACT_ATOMS: atom_id res chain seq x y z
N MET A 1 -5.57 -0.82 23.94
CA MET A 1 -5.72 -0.57 22.49
C MET A 1 -5.25 -1.86 21.83
N TYR A 2 -6.01 -2.47 20.95
CA TYR A 2 -5.58 -3.71 20.28
C TYR A 2 -4.48 -3.35 19.27
N LEU A 3 -3.32 -3.98 19.38
CA LEU A 3 -2.21 -3.81 18.44
C LEU A 3 -2.37 -4.77 17.27
N PHE A 4 -2.33 -4.22 16.06
CA PHE A 4 -2.40 -5.04 14.84
C PHE A 4 -1.09 -5.79 14.63
N LYS A 5 -1.19 -7.04 14.22
CA LYS A 5 -0.04 -7.81 13.76
C LYS A 5 0.28 -7.41 12.33
N ILE A 6 1.48 -6.89 12.11
CA ILE A 6 1.97 -6.48 10.80
C ILE A 6 3.06 -7.46 10.36
N GLY A 7 2.85 -8.09 9.20
CA GLY A 7 3.81 -8.97 8.57
C GLY A 7 4.90 -8.17 7.85
N PHE A 8 6.16 -8.56 8.05
CA PHE A 8 7.31 -8.00 7.33
C PHE A 8 7.96 -9.10 6.52
N THR A 9 8.14 -8.89 5.23
CA THR A 9 9.04 -9.72 4.42
C THR A 9 10.48 -9.25 4.61
N HIS A 10 11.48 -10.00 4.18
CA HIS A 10 12.86 -9.45 4.21
C HIS A 10 13.33 -8.93 2.85
N GLY A 11 12.50 -9.02 1.80
CA GLY A 11 12.86 -8.58 0.45
C GLY A 11 14.12 -9.30 -0.06
N ASP A 12 14.93 -8.61 -0.86
CA ASP A 12 16.24 -9.16 -1.24
C ASP A 12 17.22 -9.04 -0.08
N ILE A 13 17.69 -10.19 0.41
CA ILE A 13 18.64 -10.29 1.53
C ILE A 13 20.02 -9.67 1.24
N ASN A 14 20.36 -9.46 -0.05
CA ASN A 14 21.59 -8.84 -0.51
C ASN A 14 21.49 -7.33 -0.73
N GLY A 15 20.28 -6.76 -0.56
CA GLY A 15 19.97 -5.34 -0.64
C GLY A 15 19.98 -4.65 0.72
N ILE A 16 19.28 -3.51 0.80
CA ILE A 16 19.19 -2.68 2.00
C ILE A 16 18.03 -3.08 2.94
N GLY A 17 17.14 -3.98 2.54
CA GLY A 17 15.90 -4.32 3.26
C GLY A 17 16.14 -4.73 4.71
N CYS A 18 17.04 -5.70 4.95
CA CYS A 18 17.37 -6.17 6.30
C CYS A 18 17.98 -5.07 7.17
N GLU A 19 18.80 -4.17 6.60
CA GLU A 19 19.37 -3.01 7.30
C GLU A 19 18.27 -2.07 7.79
N MET A 20 17.35 -1.69 6.91
CA MET A 20 16.21 -0.83 7.24
C MET A 20 15.34 -1.46 8.33
N LEU A 21 15.03 -2.75 8.20
CA LEU A 21 14.20 -3.50 9.16
C LEU A 21 14.81 -3.50 10.57
N ILE A 22 16.10 -3.82 10.66
CA ILE A 22 16.82 -3.84 11.95
C ILE A 22 16.80 -2.44 12.58
N LYS A 23 17.11 -1.38 11.79
CA LYS A 23 17.12 0.01 12.29
C LYS A 23 15.76 0.46 12.81
N VAL A 24 14.68 0.21 12.06
CA VAL A 24 13.31 0.57 12.48
C VAL A 24 12.91 -0.17 13.76
N LEU A 25 13.19 -1.47 13.84
CA LEU A 25 12.77 -2.28 14.99
C LEU A 25 13.72 -2.18 16.20
N GLN A 26 14.85 -1.49 16.08
CA GLN A 26 15.64 -1.08 17.25
C GLN A 26 14.95 0.01 18.08
N ASP A 27 14.03 0.76 17.48
CA ASP A 27 13.21 1.75 18.18
C ASP A 27 12.08 1.02 18.94
N PRO A 28 12.11 1.03 20.30
CA PRO A 28 11.10 0.33 21.08
C PRO A 28 9.70 0.93 20.93
N GLU A 29 9.58 2.20 20.51
CA GLU A 29 8.29 2.84 20.26
C GLU A 29 7.51 2.16 19.14
N MET A 30 8.19 1.48 18.20
CA MET A 30 7.51 0.72 17.15
C MET A 30 6.61 -0.39 17.68
N LEU A 31 6.94 -0.95 18.85
CA LEU A 31 6.12 -1.97 19.52
C LEU A 31 4.84 -1.41 20.17
N GLU A 32 4.74 -0.08 20.28
CA GLU A 32 3.51 0.59 20.74
C GLU A 32 2.51 0.80 19.59
N PHE A 33 3.00 0.78 18.34
CA PHE A 33 2.17 0.97 17.14
C PHE A 33 1.61 -0.33 16.57
N CYS A 34 2.42 -1.41 16.60
CA CYS A 34 2.04 -2.70 16.04
C CYS A 34 2.77 -3.86 16.75
N THR A 35 2.32 -5.08 16.45
CA THR A 35 3.03 -6.32 16.78
C THR A 35 3.76 -6.80 15.52
N PRO A 36 5.09 -6.60 15.41
CA PRO A 36 5.85 -7.03 14.22
C PRO A 36 5.96 -8.55 14.14
N VAL A 37 5.73 -9.08 12.92
CA VAL A 37 5.91 -10.49 12.58
C VAL A 37 6.78 -10.58 11.32
N ILE A 38 8.04 -10.95 11.48
CA ILE A 38 9.00 -11.07 10.38
C ILE A 38 8.89 -12.47 9.79
N PHE A 39 8.68 -12.57 8.49
CA PHE A 39 8.75 -13.83 7.73
C PHE A 39 10.13 -13.92 7.10
N GLY A 40 11.02 -14.72 7.67
CA GLY A 40 12.41 -14.74 7.19
C GLY A 40 13.33 -15.65 7.97
N SER A 41 14.63 -15.36 7.90
CA SER A 41 15.68 -16.11 8.59
C SER A 41 16.31 -15.28 9.70
N ALA A 42 16.34 -15.85 10.91
CA ALA A 42 17.06 -15.24 12.04
C ALA A 42 18.58 -15.19 11.80
N GLN A 43 19.13 -16.12 11.01
CA GLN A 43 20.54 -16.14 10.66
C GLN A 43 20.87 -15.00 9.69
N VAL A 44 20.06 -14.79 8.66
CA VAL A 44 20.20 -13.67 7.73
C VAL A 44 20.22 -12.34 8.48
N LEU A 45 19.26 -12.10 9.37
CA LEU A 45 19.22 -10.85 10.15
C LEU A 45 20.45 -10.70 11.07
N ARG A 46 20.95 -11.80 11.68
CA ARG A 46 22.18 -11.75 12.50
C ARG A 46 23.42 -11.47 11.65
N GLN A 47 23.56 -12.11 10.49
CA GLN A 47 24.66 -11.87 9.57
C GLN A 47 24.65 -10.43 9.06
N SER A 48 23.47 -9.90 8.67
CA SER A 48 23.31 -8.51 8.28
C SER A 48 23.74 -7.56 9.39
N ALA A 49 23.24 -7.76 10.62
CA ALA A 49 23.61 -6.92 11.75
C ALA A 49 25.11 -6.95 12.02
N GLN A 50 25.73 -8.12 11.96
CA GLN A 50 27.17 -8.30 12.19
C GLN A 50 28.01 -7.61 11.10
N GLN A 51 27.65 -7.76 9.83
CA GLN A 51 28.39 -7.13 8.72
C GLN A 51 28.25 -5.61 8.71
N LEU A 52 27.05 -5.12 9.07
CA LEU A 52 26.76 -3.68 9.20
C LEU A 52 27.35 -3.05 10.47
N GLY A 53 27.81 -3.85 11.43
CA GLY A 53 28.30 -3.35 12.73
C GLY A 53 27.21 -2.72 13.60
N ILE A 54 25.93 -3.12 13.41
CA ILE A 54 24.79 -2.64 14.19
C ILE A 54 24.35 -3.69 15.22
N SER A 55 23.66 -3.23 16.27
CA SER A 55 23.13 -4.14 17.30
C SER A 55 21.98 -4.97 16.74
N MET A 56 21.98 -6.26 17.05
CA MET A 56 20.87 -7.14 16.68
C MET A 56 19.64 -6.87 17.54
N ILE A 57 18.45 -6.88 16.93
CA ILE A 57 17.18 -6.81 17.62
C ILE A 57 16.84 -8.12 18.35
N PRO A 58 16.15 -8.09 19.51
CA PRO A 58 15.73 -9.30 20.20
C PRO A 58 14.59 -9.98 19.45
N LEU A 59 14.81 -11.20 18.96
CA LEU A 59 13.80 -11.96 18.20
C LEU A 59 13.11 -13.00 19.07
N ASN A 60 11.78 -13.03 19.01
CA ASN A 60 10.94 -14.11 19.53
C ASN A 60 10.58 -15.05 18.36
N ILE A 61 11.20 -16.21 18.27
CA ILE A 61 10.95 -17.18 17.20
C ILE A 61 9.66 -17.95 17.50
N VAL A 62 8.72 -17.91 16.57
CA VAL A 62 7.41 -18.57 16.68
C VAL A 62 7.15 -19.44 15.45
N PRO A 63 6.38 -20.53 15.58
CA PRO A 63 6.11 -21.43 14.46
C PRO A 63 5.10 -20.86 13.44
N SER A 64 4.24 -19.92 13.85
CA SER A 64 3.30 -19.22 12.99
C SER A 64 2.98 -17.82 13.52
N ALA A 65 2.44 -16.96 12.68
CA ALA A 65 2.03 -15.61 13.06
C ALA A 65 0.84 -15.61 14.05
N ALA A 66 0.04 -16.68 14.08
CA ALA A 66 -1.01 -16.82 15.09
C ALA A 66 -0.44 -16.78 16.52
N GLN A 67 0.75 -17.34 16.72
CA GLN A 67 1.43 -17.42 18.03
C GLN A 67 2.31 -16.19 18.35
N ALA A 68 2.27 -15.15 17.52
CA ALA A 68 3.01 -13.93 17.78
C ALA A 68 2.58 -13.27 19.10
N ILE A 69 3.56 -12.82 19.87
CA ILE A 69 3.39 -12.19 21.20
C ILE A 69 3.44 -10.67 21.03
N GLU A 70 2.42 -10.00 21.55
CA GLU A 70 2.37 -8.53 21.64
C GLU A 70 3.53 -7.97 22.45
N GLY A 71 4.06 -6.82 22.05
CA GLY A 71 5.22 -6.18 22.70
C GLY A 71 6.56 -6.87 22.42
N ARG A 72 6.59 -7.81 21.47
CA ARG A 72 7.82 -8.49 21.01
C ARG A 72 7.95 -8.43 19.49
N ILE A 73 9.18 -8.46 19.03
CA ILE A 73 9.51 -8.65 17.62
C ILE A 73 9.49 -10.16 17.35
N ASN A 74 8.45 -10.61 16.64
CA ASN A 74 8.25 -12.02 16.34
C ASN A 74 8.89 -12.38 14.99
N LEU A 75 9.39 -13.62 14.86
CA LEU A 75 9.92 -14.14 13.62
C LEU A 75 9.35 -15.52 13.37
N VAL A 76 8.76 -15.68 12.19
CA VAL A 76 8.33 -16.97 11.62
C VAL A 76 9.43 -17.41 10.65
N PRO A 77 10.15 -18.53 10.92
CA PRO A 77 11.18 -19.04 10.02
C PRO A 77 10.55 -19.53 8.72
N VAL A 78 11.07 -19.07 7.57
CA VAL A 78 10.59 -19.45 6.23
C VAL A 78 11.62 -20.16 5.38
N CYS A 79 12.82 -20.42 5.94
CA CYS A 79 13.86 -21.14 5.24
C CYS A 79 13.79 -22.64 5.57
N ASP A 80 13.73 -23.45 4.51
CA ASP A 80 13.88 -24.88 4.60
C ASP A 80 15.36 -25.26 4.87
N ASN A 81 15.89 -26.24 4.95
CA ASN A 81 17.13 -26.93 5.23
C ASN A 81 18.49 -26.23 4.94
N ALA A 82 18.54 -25.07 4.26
CA ALA A 82 19.78 -24.32 4.05
C ALA A 82 19.51 -22.81 4.16
N GLU A 83 20.14 -22.20 5.16
CA GLU A 83 20.09 -20.75 5.33
C GLU A 83 20.84 -20.08 4.18
N PRO A 84 20.23 -19.09 3.49
CA PRO A 84 20.91 -18.40 2.40
C PRO A 84 22.08 -17.56 2.93
N GLU A 85 23.20 -17.60 2.20
CA GLU A 85 24.37 -16.77 2.47
C GLU A 85 24.20 -15.38 1.87
N ILE A 86 24.50 -14.36 2.67
CA ILE A 86 24.39 -12.96 2.24
C ILE A 86 25.59 -12.60 1.37
N GLN A 87 25.31 -11.98 0.21
CA GLN A 87 26.29 -11.43 -0.71
C GLN A 87 25.86 -10.04 -1.13
N PHE A 88 26.10 -9.04 -0.26
CA PHE A 88 25.65 -7.68 -0.49
C PHE A 88 26.03 -7.13 -1.86
N GLY A 89 25.11 -6.37 -2.46
CA GLY A 89 25.33 -5.64 -3.70
C GLY A 89 25.18 -6.47 -4.97
N GLN A 90 24.66 -7.70 -4.89
CA GLN A 90 24.44 -8.54 -6.07
C GLN A 90 23.22 -9.46 -5.92
N GLN A 91 22.54 -9.66 -7.03
CA GLN A 91 21.48 -10.65 -7.13
C GLN A 91 22.04 -12.06 -7.15
N THR A 92 21.42 -12.96 -6.39
CA THR A 92 21.73 -14.40 -6.42
C THR A 92 20.43 -15.21 -6.52
N GLU A 93 20.53 -16.44 -7.01
CA GLU A 93 19.37 -17.35 -7.06
C GLU A 93 18.83 -17.64 -5.63
N ALA A 94 19.73 -17.72 -4.66
CA ALA A 94 19.36 -17.90 -3.25
C ALA A 94 18.60 -16.69 -2.69
N SER A 95 18.99 -15.46 -3.07
CA SER A 95 18.27 -14.25 -2.61
C SER A 95 16.88 -14.14 -3.22
N LEU A 96 16.72 -14.45 -4.51
CA LEU A 96 15.41 -14.50 -5.18
C LEU A 96 14.47 -15.54 -4.56
N GLN A 97 14.98 -16.74 -4.30
CA GLN A 97 14.18 -17.80 -3.67
C GLN A 97 13.78 -17.42 -2.24
N ALA A 98 14.70 -16.83 -1.48
CA ALA A 98 14.43 -16.35 -0.12
C ALA A 98 13.36 -15.26 -0.09
N GLU A 99 13.43 -14.29 -1.02
CA GLU A 99 12.42 -13.25 -1.19
C GLU A 99 11.03 -13.83 -1.49
N ALA A 100 10.95 -14.73 -2.48
CA ALA A 100 9.69 -15.38 -2.85
C ALA A 100 9.10 -16.20 -1.70
N ASN A 101 9.92 -16.96 -0.97
CA ASN A 101 9.47 -17.73 0.20
C ASN A 101 8.95 -16.83 1.31
N SER A 102 9.63 -15.73 1.58
CA SER A 102 9.23 -14.74 2.59
C SER A 102 7.87 -14.11 2.26
N LEU A 103 7.68 -13.67 1.02
CA LEU A 103 6.43 -13.07 0.59
C LEU A 103 5.28 -14.10 0.56
N ASN A 104 5.50 -15.31 0.05
CA ASN A 104 4.48 -16.36 0.06
C ASN A 104 4.01 -16.70 1.48
N ALA A 105 4.93 -16.85 2.43
CA ALA A 105 4.57 -17.11 3.82
C ALA A 105 3.79 -15.97 4.47
N ALA A 106 4.13 -14.72 4.12
CA ALA A 106 3.38 -13.56 4.60
C ALA A 106 1.97 -13.51 3.99
N LEU A 107 1.82 -13.82 2.69
CA LEU A 107 0.52 -13.88 2.01
C LEU A 107 -0.36 -15.00 2.58
N GLU A 108 0.21 -16.19 2.84
CA GLU A 108 -0.50 -17.29 3.48
C GLU A 108 -0.99 -16.92 4.89
N ALA A 109 -0.15 -16.28 5.69
CA ALA A 109 -0.52 -15.80 7.02
C ALA A 109 -1.60 -14.71 6.98
N TYR A 110 -1.60 -13.88 5.94
CA TYR A 110 -2.65 -12.88 5.72
C TYR A 110 -3.98 -13.54 5.35
N ASP A 111 -3.96 -14.50 4.43
CA ASP A 111 -5.16 -15.23 3.97
C ASP A 111 -5.80 -16.05 5.11
N ASN A 112 -4.98 -16.49 6.06
CA ASN A 112 -5.43 -17.17 7.28
C ASN A 112 -5.83 -16.22 8.45
N ASP A 113 -5.95 -14.91 8.21
CA ASP A 113 -6.27 -13.89 9.22
C ASP A 113 -5.28 -13.86 10.43
N GLU A 114 -4.05 -14.36 10.25
CA GLU A 114 -3.02 -14.37 11.30
C GLU A 114 -2.32 -13.02 11.44
N ILE A 115 -2.27 -12.22 10.37
CA ILE A 115 -1.76 -10.85 10.32
C ILE A 115 -2.77 -9.92 9.64
N SER A 116 -2.66 -8.62 9.90
CA SER A 116 -3.64 -7.63 9.45
C SER A 116 -3.20 -6.85 8.20
N ALA A 117 -1.90 -6.77 7.94
CA ALA A 117 -1.32 -6.10 6.79
C ALA A 117 0.10 -6.63 6.55
N ILE A 118 0.64 -6.39 5.35
CA ILE A 118 2.00 -6.73 4.97
C ILE A 118 2.77 -5.44 4.66
N VAL A 119 3.99 -5.33 5.17
CA VAL A 119 4.98 -4.36 4.74
C VAL A 119 6.09 -5.13 4.05
N ALA A 120 6.14 -5.03 2.72
CA ALA A 120 7.16 -5.68 1.92
C ALA A 120 8.45 -4.86 1.94
N LEU A 121 9.59 -5.52 2.18
CA LEU A 121 10.89 -4.87 2.08
C LEU A 121 11.38 -4.86 0.63
N PRO A 122 12.31 -3.94 0.26
CA PRO A 122 12.78 -3.81 -1.12
C PRO A 122 13.31 -5.13 -1.68
N GLY A 123 12.83 -5.49 -2.85
CA GLY A 123 13.17 -6.73 -3.52
C GLY A 123 13.05 -6.63 -5.04
N HIS A 124 13.24 -7.74 -5.73
CA HIS A 124 13.13 -7.80 -7.19
C HIS A 124 11.69 -7.74 -7.67
N LEU A 125 10.75 -8.17 -6.83
CA LEU A 125 9.32 -8.17 -7.18
C LEU A 125 8.73 -6.77 -7.23
N ASP A 126 9.35 -5.78 -6.57
CA ASP A 126 8.95 -4.37 -6.60
C ASP A 126 9.81 -3.50 -7.52
N ASN A 127 10.92 -4.05 -8.06
CA ASN A 127 11.95 -3.27 -8.77
C ASN A 127 12.16 -3.67 -10.25
N ASP A 128 11.40 -4.62 -10.75
CA ASP A 128 11.42 -4.90 -12.19
C ASP A 128 10.82 -3.69 -12.92
N GLN A 129 11.42 -3.31 -14.07
CA GLN A 129 10.99 -2.13 -14.86
C GLN A 129 9.53 -2.20 -15.35
N SER A 130 8.84 -3.31 -15.08
CA SER A 130 7.40 -3.42 -15.15
C SER A 130 6.80 -3.13 -13.77
N SER A 131 6.09 -2.04 -13.63
CA SER A 131 5.39 -1.61 -12.41
C SER A 131 4.36 -2.63 -11.84
N HIS A 132 4.32 -3.85 -12.39
CA HIS A 132 3.31 -4.86 -12.08
C HIS A 132 3.88 -6.17 -11.52
N ALA A 133 5.21 -6.33 -11.40
CA ALA A 133 5.81 -7.61 -10.99
C ALA A 133 5.34 -8.06 -9.59
N LEU A 134 5.24 -7.13 -8.64
CA LEU A 134 4.75 -7.42 -7.29
C LEU A 134 3.25 -7.71 -7.30
N SER A 135 2.43 -6.91 -7.99
CA SER A 135 0.99 -7.15 -8.09
C SER A 135 0.68 -8.46 -8.81
N ASP A 136 1.38 -8.77 -9.90
CA ASP A 136 1.25 -10.04 -10.63
C ASP A 136 1.63 -11.25 -9.76
N PHE A 137 2.65 -11.11 -8.92
CA PHE A 137 3.02 -12.14 -7.97
C PHE A 137 1.90 -12.38 -6.95
N ILE A 138 1.35 -11.30 -6.39
CA ILE A 138 0.26 -11.35 -5.41
C ILE A 138 -0.99 -12.00 -6.02
N HIS A 139 -1.38 -11.59 -7.24
CA HIS A 139 -2.54 -12.17 -7.93
C HIS A 139 -2.40 -13.68 -8.15
N ARG A 140 -1.21 -14.13 -8.54
CA ARG A 140 -0.92 -15.56 -8.68
C ARG A 140 -0.97 -16.30 -7.36
N ALA A 141 -0.40 -15.72 -6.30
CA ALA A 141 -0.36 -16.34 -4.98
C ALA A 141 -1.74 -16.44 -4.33
N LEU A 142 -2.59 -15.40 -4.48
CA LEU A 142 -3.93 -15.35 -3.91
C LEU A 142 -5.01 -15.93 -4.83
N ASN A 143 -4.66 -16.40 -6.05
CA ASN A 143 -5.62 -16.79 -7.08
C ASN A 143 -6.70 -15.72 -7.32
N SER A 144 -6.35 -14.45 -7.23
CA SER A 144 -7.25 -13.32 -7.39
C SER A 144 -7.22 -12.81 -8.83
N ASN A 145 -8.41 -12.50 -9.38
CA ASN A 145 -8.57 -11.80 -10.65
C ASN A 145 -9.10 -10.35 -10.43
N GLU A 146 -9.05 -9.85 -9.21
CA GLU A 146 -9.45 -8.48 -8.91
C GLU A 146 -8.45 -7.50 -9.52
N ALA A 147 -8.92 -6.34 -10.00
CA ALA A 147 -8.01 -5.30 -10.47
C ALA A 147 -7.20 -4.75 -9.29
N SER A 148 -5.90 -4.65 -9.45
CA SER A 148 -5.02 -4.02 -8.46
C SER A 148 -4.34 -2.78 -9.03
N PHE A 149 -4.07 -1.82 -8.18
CA PHE A 149 -3.47 -0.54 -8.54
C PHE A 149 -2.29 -0.26 -7.62
N ASP A 150 -1.15 0.03 -8.21
CA ASP A 150 0.08 0.33 -7.49
C ASP A 150 0.23 1.85 -7.33
N TRP A 151 -0.09 2.33 -6.15
CA TRP A 151 0.03 3.73 -5.79
C TRP A 151 1.43 4.07 -5.33
N ILE A 152 1.99 5.15 -5.86
CA ILE A 152 3.13 5.82 -5.26
C ILE A 152 2.61 7.02 -4.48
N ILE A 153 2.94 7.05 -3.20
CA ILE A 153 2.40 8.02 -2.25
C ILE A 153 3.55 8.79 -1.62
N ASN A 154 3.46 10.12 -1.68
CA ASN A 154 4.37 11.02 -0.99
C ASN A 154 3.55 12.16 -0.40
N ASP A 155 3.52 12.29 0.93
CA ASP A 155 2.66 13.23 1.64
C ASP A 155 1.20 13.21 1.12
N ASN A 156 0.79 14.28 0.43
CA ASN A 156 -0.54 14.40 -0.16
C ASN A 156 -0.60 13.98 -1.64
N LEU A 157 0.53 13.69 -2.25
CA LEU A 157 0.59 13.23 -3.64
C LEU A 157 0.31 11.74 -3.69
N ARG A 158 -0.70 11.34 -4.46
CA ARG A 158 -1.02 9.94 -4.76
C ARG A 158 -1.07 9.80 -6.27
N ILE A 159 -0.11 9.07 -6.79
CA ILE A 159 0.01 8.85 -8.23
C ILE A 159 0.01 7.36 -8.54
N LEU A 160 -0.54 7.01 -9.67
CA LEU A 160 -0.45 5.68 -10.23
C LEU A 160 -0.33 5.73 -11.75
N GLN A 161 0.17 4.66 -12.33
CA GLN A 161 0.32 4.50 -13.77
C GLN A 161 -0.54 3.34 -14.27
N LEU A 162 -1.20 3.52 -15.40
CA LEU A 162 -1.88 2.46 -16.13
C LEU A 162 -1.28 2.32 -17.52
N HIS A 163 -0.99 1.07 -17.94
CA HIS A 163 -0.36 0.76 -19.22
C HIS A 163 -1.25 -0.04 -20.19
N HIS A 164 -2.48 -0.38 -19.81
CA HIS A 164 -3.16 -1.52 -20.43
C HIS A 164 -4.28 -1.18 -21.41
N TYR A 165 -4.40 0.07 -21.84
CA TYR A 165 -5.39 0.37 -22.87
C TYR A 165 -4.70 0.58 -24.22
N ASP A 166 -4.39 -0.55 -24.90
CA ASP A 166 -4.04 -0.51 -26.30
C ASP A 166 -5.31 -0.09 -27.09
N VAL A 167 -5.49 1.22 -27.22
CA VAL A 167 -6.58 1.84 -27.99
C VAL A 167 -6.52 1.43 -29.47
N THR A 168 -5.47 0.70 -29.85
CA THR A 168 -5.21 0.27 -31.24
C THR A 168 -5.56 -1.19 -31.52
N THR A 169 -5.97 -1.97 -30.50
CA THR A 169 -6.33 -3.38 -30.77
C THR A 169 -7.62 -3.49 -31.57
N GLU A 170 -7.62 -4.38 -32.56
CA GLU A 170 -8.75 -4.73 -33.42
C GLU A 170 -9.99 -5.31 -32.69
N LEU A 171 -9.91 -5.47 -31.38
CA LEU A 171 -10.98 -5.85 -30.45
C LEU A 171 -11.74 -4.59 -30.04
N GLY A 172 -12.68 -4.18 -30.85
CA GLY A 172 -13.65 -3.11 -30.72
C GLY A 172 -13.44 -2.04 -29.65
N GLU A 173 -13.53 -0.79 -30.05
CA GLU A 173 -13.36 0.42 -29.20
C GLU A 173 -14.16 0.39 -27.86
N GLY A 174 -15.24 -0.40 -27.78
CA GLY A 174 -16.10 -0.49 -26.61
C GLY A 174 -15.54 -1.29 -25.42
N ILE A 175 -14.72 -2.30 -25.66
CA ILE A 175 -14.16 -3.13 -24.57
C ILE A 175 -13.07 -2.36 -23.83
N ALA A 176 -12.24 -1.60 -24.53
CA ALA A 176 -11.22 -0.76 -23.91
C ALA A 176 -11.83 0.35 -23.04
N SER A 177 -12.90 1.00 -23.52
CA SER A 177 -13.66 2.03 -22.81
C SER A 177 -14.28 1.51 -21.50
N GLU A 178 -14.99 0.37 -21.55
CA GLU A 178 -15.60 -0.23 -20.36
C GLU A 178 -14.56 -0.63 -19.32
N ALA A 179 -13.43 -1.20 -19.73
CA ALA A 179 -12.34 -1.57 -18.84
C ALA A 179 -11.75 -0.34 -18.15
N PHE A 180 -11.45 0.72 -18.91
CA PHE A 180 -10.97 1.99 -18.36
C PHE A 180 -11.95 2.60 -17.34
N GLN A 181 -13.24 2.65 -17.70
CA GLN A 181 -14.25 3.17 -16.77
C GLN A 181 -14.35 2.33 -15.49
N ASN A 182 -14.22 1.00 -15.58
CA ASN A 182 -14.22 0.13 -14.42
C ASN A 182 -13.03 0.38 -13.53
N ASP A 183 -11.84 0.60 -14.10
CA ASP A 183 -10.64 0.92 -13.33
C ASP A 183 -10.76 2.27 -12.64
N ILE A 184 -11.27 3.32 -13.30
CA ILE A 184 -11.51 4.61 -12.67
C ILE A 184 -12.50 4.49 -11.51
N ARG A 185 -13.56 3.68 -11.64
CA ARG A 185 -14.49 3.40 -10.52
C ARG A 185 -13.80 2.67 -9.38
N ALA A 186 -12.96 1.68 -9.67
CA ALA A 186 -12.19 0.95 -8.66
C ALA A 186 -11.16 1.84 -7.96
N ILE A 187 -10.46 2.69 -8.70
CA ILE A 187 -9.55 3.72 -8.17
C ILE A 187 -10.31 4.71 -7.25
N SER A 188 -11.47 5.20 -7.70
CA SER A 188 -12.32 6.08 -6.88
C SER A 188 -12.77 5.39 -5.59
N ASN A 189 -13.11 4.10 -5.65
CA ASN A 189 -13.47 3.32 -4.48
C ASN A 189 -12.27 3.11 -3.54
N SER A 190 -11.06 2.84 -4.07
CA SER A 190 -9.84 2.75 -3.28
C SER A 190 -9.58 4.06 -2.50
N LEU A 191 -9.67 5.21 -3.16
CA LEU A 191 -9.52 6.51 -2.49
C LEU A 191 -10.55 6.72 -1.36
N ARG A 192 -11.76 6.20 -1.50
CA ARG A 192 -12.77 6.24 -0.44
C ARG A 192 -12.47 5.28 0.70
N PHE A 193 -12.09 4.06 0.37
CA PHE A 193 -11.89 2.97 1.32
C PHE A 193 -10.58 3.09 2.08
N ASP A 194 -9.50 3.31 1.34
CA ASP A 194 -8.15 3.25 1.86
C ASP A 194 -7.71 4.59 2.44
N PHE A 195 -8.23 5.71 1.90
CA PHE A 195 -7.83 7.06 2.31
C PHE A 195 -8.96 7.89 2.92
N CYS A 196 -10.17 7.33 3.10
CA CYS A 196 -11.36 8.02 3.63
C CYS A 196 -11.72 9.32 2.89
N ILE A 197 -11.43 9.40 1.60
CA ILE A 197 -11.78 10.56 0.78
C ILE A 197 -13.17 10.35 0.19
N MET A 198 -14.21 10.89 0.81
CA MET A 198 -15.61 10.60 0.47
C MET A 198 -16.03 10.98 -0.95
N ARG A 199 -15.41 11.99 -1.53
CA ARG A 199 -15.68 12.47 -2.89
C ARG A 199 -14.35 12.73 -3.61
N PRO A 200 -13.60 11.67 -3.95
CA PRO A 200 -12.27 11.82 -4.52
C PRO A 200 -12.32 12.47 -5.90
N ARG A 201 -11.41 13.40 -6.12
CA ARG A 201 -11.17 14.04 -7.42
C ARG A 201 -9.93 13.40 -8.03
N ILE A 202 -10.10 12.80 -9.20
CA ILE A 202 -9.05 12.06 -9.90
C ILE A 202 -8.65 12.86 -11.13
N ALA A 203 -7.35 13.18 -11.25
CA ALA A 203 -6.78 13.71 -12.48
C ALA A 203 -6.37 12.54 -13.38
N VAL A 204 -6.75 12.58 -14.66
CA VAL A 204 -6.31 11.64 -15.68
C VAL A 204 -5.39 12.36 -16.64
N VAL A 205 -4.09 12.06 -16.55
CA VAL A 205 -3.05 12.61 -17.42
C VAL A 205 -2.86 11.67 -18.61
N SER A 206 -3.14 12.15 -19.81
CA SER A 206 -3.05 11.32 -21.03
C SER A 206 -3.05 12.20 -22.27
N SER A 207 -2.38 11.72 -23.32
CA SER A 207 -2.45 12.28 -24.66
C SER A 207 -3.63 11.73 -25.50
N HIS A 208 -4.40 10.77 -24.97
CA HIS A 208 -5.50 10.13 -25.66
C HIS A 208 -6.81 10.95 -25.55
N GLU A 209 -7.10 11.78 -26.55
CA GLU A 209 -8.33 12.61 -26.57
C GLU A 209 -9.63 11.79 -26.49
N LYS A 210 -9.62 10.52 -26.92
CA LYS A 210 -10.79 9.63 -26.87
C LYS A 210 -11.33 9.40 -25.46
N LEU A 211 -10.47 9.49 -24.43
CA LEU A 211 -10.87 9.33 -23.04
C LEU A 211 -11.83 10.43 -22.56
N HIS A 212 -11.98 11.52 -23.32
CA HIS A 212 -12.88 12.60 -22.93
C HIS A 212 -14.33 12.13 -22.76
N ASN A 213 -14.83 11.32 -23.69
CA ASN A 213 -16.20 10.81 -23.64
C ASN A 213 -16.38 9.87 -22.42
N ASP A 214 -15.39 8.99 -22.15
CA ASP A 214 -15.45 8.08 -21.01
C ASP A 214 -15.48 8.84 -19.67
N LEU A 215 -14.71 9.91 -19.58
CA LEU A 215 -14.67 10.75 -18.39
C LEU A 215 -15.95 11.56 -18.20
N GLU A 216 -16.60 12.03 -19.29
CA GLU A 216 -17.92 12.66 -19.23
C GLU A 216 -18.99 11.69 -18.72
N GLU A 217 -19.03 10.46 -19.25
CA GLU A 217 -19.95 9.41 -18.79
C GLU A 217 -19.74 9.06 -17.30
N LEU A 218 -18.49 8.97 -16.85
CA LEU A 218 -18.14 8.75 -15.44
C LEU A 218 -18.61 9.90 -14.57
N HIS A 219 -18.48 11.14 -15.06
CA HIS A 219 -18.93 12.33 -14.35
C HIS A 219 -20.46 12.35 -14.17
N GLU A 220 -21.22 11.96 -15.20
CA GLU A 220 -22.68 11.80 -15.11
C GLU A 220 -23.10 10.74 -14.08
N GLN A 221 -22.25 9.72 -13.86
CA GLN A 221 -22.44 8.68 -12.85
C GLN A 221 -21.99 9.13 -11.45
N GLY A 222 -21.47 10.35 -11.31
CA GLY A 222 -21.01 10.91 -10.04
C GLY A 222 -19.58 10.55 -9.63
N VAL A 223 -18.78 10.01 -10.57
CA VAL A 223 -17.33 9.78 -10.37
C VAL A 223 -16.60 11.05 -10.84
N LEU A 224 -15.85 11.69 -9.95
CA LEU A 224 -15.16 12.95 -10.22
C LEU A 224 -13.78 12.68 -10.83
N ALA A 225 -13.75 12.24 -12.07
CA ALA A 225 -12.53 12.08 -12.87
C ALA A 225 -12.45 13.21 -13.90
N PHE A 226 -11.28 13.83 -14.02
CA PHE A 226 -11.05 15.02 -14.83
C PHE A 226 -9.88 14.80 -15.78
N GLY A 227 -10.07 15.14 -17.05
CA GLY A 227 -9.05 14.98 -18.10
C GLY A 227 -9.68 14.77 -19.47
N PRO A 228 -8.94 14.21 -20.45
CA PRO A 228 -7.49 13.98 -20.34
C PRO A 228 -6.72 15.30 -20.21
N LEU A 229 -5.74 15.32 -19.29
CA LEU A 229 -4.90 16.48 -19.02
C LEU A 229 -3.57 16.33 -19.76
N ASP A 230 -3.08 17.43 -20.32
CA ASP A 230 -1.78 17.46 -20.96
C ASP A 230 -0.64 17.25 -19.94
N ALA A 231 0.27 16.30 -20.24
CA ALA A 231 1.35 15.89 -19.35
C ALA A 231 2.31 17.04 -19.03
N ALA A 232 2.63 17.89 -20.02
CA ALA A 232 3.55 19.01 -19.82
C ALA A 232 2.92 20.12 -18.96
N ALA A 233 1.63 20.39 -19.15
CA ALA A 233 0.88 21.31 -18.30
C ALA A 233 0.77 20.77 -16.87
N PHE A 234 0.55 19.46 -16.71
CA PHE A 234 0.43 18.82 -15.41
C PHE A 234 1.72 18.93 -14.60
N THR A 235 2.87 18.62 -15.20
CA THR A 235 4.17 18.65 -14.51
C THR A 235 4.65 20.07 -14.15
N GLN A 236 4.16 21.11 -14.83
CA GLN A 236 4.52 22.50 -14.55
C GLN A 236 3.63 23.20 -13.50
N GLY A 237 2.51 22.58 -13.14
CA GLY A 237 1.52 23.15 -12.21
C GLY A 237 1.51 22.45 -10.85
N ASN A 238 0.90 23.09 -9.84
CA ASN A 238 0.62 22.49 -8.52
C ASN A 238 -0.70 21.69 -8.56
N TRP A 239 -0.85 20.80 -9.53
CA TRP A 239 -2.07 20.04 -9.76
C TRP A 239 -2.42 19.11 -8.59
N GLN A 240 -1.41 18.60 -7.89
CA GLN A 240 -1.56 17.75 -6.71
C GLN A 240 -2.40 18.42 -5.60
N GLU A 241 -2.42 19.75 -5.52
CA GLU A 241 -3.24 20.47 -4.54
C GLU A 241 -4.74 20.44 -4.88
N HIS A 242 -5.07 20.14 -6.13
CA HIS A 242 -6.45 20.16 -6.64
C HIS A 242 -7.08 18.78 -6.76
N TYR A 243 -6.26 17.72 -6.75
CA TYR A 243 -6.71 16.35 -6.95
C TYR A 243 -6.27 15.44 -5.80
N ASP A 244 -7.08 14.46 -5.51
CA ASP A 244 -6.85 13.48 -4.44
C ASP A 244 -6.05 12.27 -4.92
N GLY A 245 -6.06 12.03 -6.25
CA GLY A 245 -5.25 11.04 -6.94
C GLY A 245 -5.01 11.44 -8.38
N CYS A 246 -3.84 11.10 -8.91
CA CYS A 246 -3.43 11.39 -10.28
C CYS A 246 -3.06 10.09 -11.00
N LEU A 247 -3.75 9.84 -12.09
CA LEU A 247 -3.56 8.69 -12.94
C LEU A 247 -2.79 9.11 -14.20
N PHE A 248 -1.69 8.45 -14.50
CA PHE A 248 -0.94 8.59 -15.73
C PHE A 248 -1.26 7.43 -16.66
N GLN A 249 -1.93 7.74 -17.77
CA GLN A 249 -2.30 6.78 -18.79
C GLN A 249 -1.34 6.86 -19.97
N ASP A 250 -0.44 5.88 -20.10
CA ASP A 250 0.61 5.82 -21.14
C ASP A 250 1.54 7.04 -21.21
N GLU A 251 1.74 7.72 -20.08
CA GLU A 251 2.56 8.91 -19.94
C GLU A 251 3.78 8.66 -19.03
N ASP A 252 4.64 7.71 -19.44
CA ASP A 252 5.79 7.22 -18.66
C ASP A 252 6.76 8.31 -18.22
N GLU A 253 7.06 9.26 -19.12
CA GLU A 253 8.01 10.33 -18.82
C GLU A 253 7.44 11.31 -17.80
N ALA A 254 6.15 11.67 -17.91
CA ALA A 254 5.50 12.56 -16.97
C ALA A 254 5.36 11.89 -15.59
N PHE A 255 5.05 10.59 -15.56
CA PHE A 255 5.01 9.79 -14.33
C PHE A 255 6.38 9.76 -13.64
N ARG A 256 7.47 9.45 -14.39
CA ARG A 256 8.83 9.48 -13.84
C ARG A 256 9.24 10.86 -13.32
N GLN A 257 8.84 11.94 -14.00
CA GLN A 257 9.11 13.31 -13.54
C GLN A 257 8.34 13.64 -12.26
N ALA A 258 7.10 13.18 -12.13
CA ALA A 258 6.32 13.37 -10.91
C ALA A 258 6.96 12.66 -9.71
N ILE A 259 7.46 11.44 -9.90
CA ILE A 259 8.18 10.68 -8.86
C ILE A 259 9.53 11.32 -8.53
N ALA A 260 10.28 11.77 -9.53
CA ALA A 260 11.60 12.35 -9.32
C ALA A 260 11.60 13.61 -8.44
N GLY A 261 10.46 14.29 -8.34
CA GLY A 261 10.25 15.42 -7.43
C GLY A 261 9.94 15.03 -5.99
N CYS A 262 9.68 13.74 -5.71
CA CYS A 262 9.31 13.25 -4.39
C CYS A 262 10.54 13.00 -3.52
N ASP A 263 10.41 13.30 -2.21
CA ASP A 263 11.44 12.94 -1.23
C ASP A 263 11.39 11.42 -0.98
N ALA A 264 12.51 10.74 -1.25
CA ALA A 264 12.62 9.29 -1.11
C ALA A 264 12.38 8.80 0.33
N ASP A 265 12.70 9.61 1.34
CA ASP A 265 12.47 9.26 2.75
C ASP A 265 10.98 9.21 3.14
N TYR A 266 10.12 9.85 2.33
CA TYR A 266 8.68 9.93 2.58
C TYR A 266 7.85 9.30 1.47
N THR A 267 8.49 8.63 0.50
CA THR A 267 7.78 7.99 -0.62
C THR A 267 7.61 6.50 -0.35
N ILE A 268 6.37 6.05 -0.50
CA ILE A 268 5.99 4.65 -0.33
C ILE A 268 5.18 4.15 -1.52
N GLY A 269 5.19 2.83 -1.71
CA GLY A 269 4.25 2.14 -2.56
C GLY A 269 3.10 1.53 -1.75
N PHE A 270 1.92 1.44 -2.36
CA PHE A 270 0.75 0.79 -1.79
C PHE A 270 -0.08 0.12 -2.87
N ILE A 271 -0.36 -1.18 -2.70
CA ILE A 271 -1.21 -1.93 -3.63
C ILE A 271 -2.66 -1.90 -3.14
N SER A 272 -3.54 -1.32 -3.96
CA SER A 272 -4.98 -1.23 -3.71
C SER A 272 -5.79 -2.08 -4.69
N GLY A 273 -7.11 -2.07 -4.54
CA GLY A 273 -8.05 -2.80 -5.39
C GLY A 273 -8.35 -4.21 -4.90
N ILE A 274 -7.46 -4.81 -4.15
CA ILE A 274 -7.60 -6.11 -3.50
C ILE A 274 -7.88 -5.97 -2.00
N HIS A 275 -8.35 -7.04 -1.38
CA HIS A 275 -8.62 -7.02 0.07
C HIS A 275 -7.34 -6.91 0.91
N LEU A 276 -6.20 -7.37 0.39
CA LEU A 276 -4.88 -7.25 1.01
C LEU A 276 -4.51 -5.78 1.26
N ILE A 277 -3.90 -5.52 2.41
CA ILE A 277 -3.19 -4.26 2.69
C ILE A 277 -1.70 -4.57 2.58
N LEU A 278 -1.08 -4.07 1.52
CA LEU A 278 0.35 -4.20 1.29
C LEU A 278 0.95 -2.84 0.95
N SER A 279 1.90 -2.43 1.77
CA SER A 279 2.72 -1.23 1.54
C SER A 279 4.19 -1.60 1.48
N TYR A 280 5.00 -0.73 0.87
CA TYR A 280 6.44 -0.94 0.77
C TYR A 280 7.18 0.40 0.67
N PRO A 281 8.44 0.51 1.15
CA PRO A 281 9.27 1.68 0.95
C PRO A 281 9.68 1.80 -0.53
N PHE A 282 9.38 2.92 -1.17
CA PHE A 282 9.68 3.14 -2.59
C PHE A 282 11.12 3.64 -2.80
N VAL A 283 12.10 2.77 -2.49
CA VAL A 283 13.55 3.12 -2.56
C VAL A 283 14.37 2.14 -3.39
N GLY A 284 13.79 1.02 -3.83
CA GLY A 284 14.46 -0.05 -4.54
C GLY A 284 15.50 -0.79 -3.69
N ILE A 285 16.15 -1.79 -4.30
CA ILE A 285 17.09 -2.70 -3.61
C ILE A 285 18.36 -2.00 -3.16
N ARG A 286 18.82 -0.98 -3.90
CA ARG A 286 19.99 -0.15 -3.60
C ARG A 286 21.27 -0.95 -3.35
N TYR A 287 21.63 -1.79 -4.30
CA TYR A 287 22.90 -2.55 -4.26
C TYR A 287 24.16 -1.67 -4.13
N ASP A 288 24.07 -0.41 -4.57
CA ASP A 288 25.14 0.59 -4.50
C ASP A 288 25.58 0.92 -3.06
N ILE A 289 24.67 0.81 -2.09
CA ILE A 289 24.93 1.11 -0.67
C ILE A 289 24.72 -0.10 0.26
N ALA A 290 24.31 -1.26 -0.28
CA ALA A 290 24.07 -2.46 0.50
C ALA A 290 25.32 -2.88 1.29
N GLY A 291 25.16 -3.21 2.57
CA GLY A 291 26.24 -3.61 3.46
C GLY A 291 27.12 -2.47 3.99
N GLN A 292 26.77 -1.20 3.70
CA GLN A 292 27.58 -0.04 4.11
C GLN A 292 27.01 0.73 5.31
N ASN A 293 25.88 0.31 5.86
CA ASN A 293 25.17 0.98 6.95
C ASN A 293 24.76 2.45 6.60
N LEU A 294 24.42 2.68 5.34
CA LEU A 294 24.03 4.01 4.83
C LEU A 294 22.53 4.12 4.51
N ALA A 295 21.77 3.02 4.56
CA ALA A 295 20.35 3.05 4.27
C ALA A 295 19.58 3.82 5.35
N SER A 296 18.68 4.74 4.90
CA SER A 296 17.71 5.40 5.77
C SER A 296 16.60 4.43 6.15
N GLU A 297 16.20 4.42 7.42
CA GLU A 297 15.03 3.65 7.87
C GLU A 297 13.71 4.39 7.67
N MET A 298 13.75 5.68 7.32
CA MET A 298 12.55 6.51 7.22
C MET A 298 11.52 5.99 6.21
N PRO A 299 11.89 5.55 4.99
CA PRO A 299 10.90 5.03 4.02
C PRO A 299 10.15 3.81 4.55
N LEU A 300 10.83 2.92 5.28
CA LEU A 300 10.18 1.76 5.88
C LEU A 300 9.26 2.16 7.03
N ARG A 301 9.65 3.13 7.84
CA ARG A 301 8.82 3.70 8.91
C ARG A 301 7.55 4.31 8.33
N GLN A 302 7.64 5.04 7.22
CA GLN A 302 6.48 5.60 6.52
C GLN A 302 5.56 4.50 5.95
N ALA A 303 6.13 3.44 5.37
CA ALA A 303 5.34 2.30 4.87
C ALA A 303 4.56 1.60 6.01
N ILE A 304 5.16 1.46 7.20
CA ILE A 304 4.48 0.91 8.38
C ILE A 304 3.31 1.81 8.81
N TYR A 305 3.54 3.12 8.90
CA TYR A 305 2.48 4.07 9.27
C TYR A 305 1.34 4.08 8.26
N ALA A 306 1.66 4.06 6.97
CA ALA A 306 0.65 3.99 5.91
C ALA A 306 -0.20 2.71 6.01
N ALA A 307 0.43 1.53 6.20
CA ALA A 307 -0.30 0.27 6.39
C ALA A 307 -1.27 0.34 7.58
N LEU A 308 -0.81 0.89 8.71
CA LEU A 308 -1.63 1.05 9.91
C LEU A 308 -2.78 2.04 9.73
N ASP A 309 -2.54 3.14 9.04
CA ASP A 309 -3.57 4.15 8.79
C ASP A 309 -4.62 3.65 7.82
N ILE A 310 -4.22 2.99 6.73
CA ILE A 310 -5.14 2.34 5.78
C ILE A 310 -5.98 1.29 6.50
N LEU A 311 -5.36 0.44 7.33
CA LEU A 311 -6.08 -0.57 8.11
C LEU A 311 -7.14 0.05 9.03
N ARG A 312 -6.77 1.11 9.77
CA ARG A 312 -7.70 1.85 10.63
C ARG A 312 -8.83 2.50 9.84
N GLN A 313 -8.51 3.03 8.66
CA GLN A 313 -9.49 3.68 7.78
C GLN A 313 -10.46 2.68 7.18
N ARG A 314 -10.01 1.52 6.71
CA ARG A 314 -10.88 0.43 6.24
C ARG A 314 -11.84 -0.03 7.34
N ILE A 315 -11.35 -0.16 8.59
CA ILE A 315 -12.21 -0.52 9.73
C ILE A 315 -13.26 0.56 9.98
N ARG A 316 -12.87 1.84 10.04
CA ARG A 316 -13.79 2.96 10.25
C ARG A 316 -14.84 3.05 9.14
N TYR A 317 -14.43 2.88 7.90
CA TYR A 317 -15.33 2.90 6.76
C TYR A 317 -16.35 1.76 6.85
N ARG A 318 -15.90 0.54 7.12
CA ARG A 318 -16.81 -0.61 7.33
C ARG A 318 -17.79 -0.35 8.46
N GLN A 319 -17.33 0.16 9.60
CA GLN A 319 -18.21 0.49 10.72
C GLN A 319 -19.25 1.56 10.35
N ALA A 320 -18.87 2.58 9.60
CA ALA A 320 -19.76 3.64 9.18
C ALA A 320 -20.80 3.19 8.13
N THR A 321 -20.47 2.19 7.30
CA THR A 321 -21.29 1.76 6.19
C THR A 321 -22.06 0.46 6.44
N HIS A 322 -21.73 -0.29 7.49
CA HIS A 322 -22.33 -1.60 7.78
C HIS A 322 -23.85 -1.53 8.02
N HIS A 323 -24.34 -0.47 8.68
CA HIS A 323 -25.77 -0.23 8.94
C HIS A 323 -26.18 1.21 8.66
N PRO A 324 -26.13 1.69 7.42
CA PRO A 324 -26.32 3.09 7.10
C PRO A 324 -27.74 3.61 7.38
N LEU A 325 -28.69 2.71 7.63
CA LEU A 325 -30.11 3.01 7.89
C LEU A 325 -30.58 2.59 9.29
N GLU A 326 -29.70 2.12 10.15
CA GLU A 326 -30.06 1.95 11.56
C GLU A 326 -30.44 3.30 12.15
N LYS A 327 -31.74 3.52 12.32
CA LYS A 327 -32.22 4.66 13.10
C LYS A 327 -31.59 4.52 14.48
N GLN A 328 -30.67 5.39 14.84
CA GLN A 328 -30.33 5.57 16.25
C GLN A 328 -31.67 5.82 16.96
N TRP A 329 -32.10 4.84 17.76
CA TRP A 329 -33.23 5.03 18.63
C TRP A 329 -32.77 5.99 19.74
N ILE A 330 -32.90 7.26 19.47
CA ILE A 330 -32.79 8.29 20.51
C ILE A 330 -34.07 8.12 21.33
N PRO A 331 -33.99 7.68 22.59
CA PRO A 331 -35.15 7.64 23.45
C PRO A 331 -35.69 9.10 23.46
N ARG A 332 -36.82 9.31 22.81
CA ARG A 332 -37.53 10.57 22.97
C ARG A 332 -37.80 10.68 24.46
N GLY A 333 -37.11 11.60 25.13
CA GLY A 333 -37.53 12.08 26.43
C GLY A 333 -39.03 12.39 26.30
N ARG A 334 -39.82 12.00 27.28
CA ARG A 334 -41.21 12.36 27.30
C ARG A 334 -41.32 13.86 27.16
N ASP A 335 -41.51 14.36 25.95
CA ASP A 335 -42.08 15.67 25.69
C ASP A 335 -43.57 15.60 25.97
N ASP A 336 -43.92 15.38 27.24
CA ASP A 336 -45.28 15.53 27.75
C ASP A 336 -45.61 17.00 28.07
N TYR A 337 -44.74 17.93 27.69
CA TYR A 337 -45.09 19.35 27.70
C TYR A 337 -45.88 19.67 26.42
N LYS A 338 -47.16 19.32 26.38
CA LYS A 338 -48.12 20.08 25.58
C LYS A 338 -48.14 21.50 26.15
N LEU A 339 -47.54 22.40 25.44
CA LEU A 339 -47.81 23.84 25.67
C LEU A 339 -49.34 24.00 25.51
N ASP A 340 -50.00 24.22 26.62
CA ASP A 340 -51.42 24.59 26.62
C ASP A 340 -51.50 26.06 26.27
N LEU A 341 -51.69 26.35 24.98
CA LEU A 341 -51.84 27.69 24.47
C LEU A 341 -53.19 28.34 24.73
N THR A 342 -54.03 27.74 25.59
CA THR A 342 -55.38 28.24 25.91
C THR A 342 -55.47 28.90 27.29
N LYS A 343 -54.36 29.09 28.00
CA LYS A 343 -54.36 29.95 29.19
C LYS A 343 -53.97 31.38 28.76
N ASP A 344 -54.97 32.10 28.28
CA ASP A 344 -54.96 33.55 28.29
C ASP A 344 -55.11 34.04 29.72
N ASP A 345 -54.39 35.09 30.01
CA ASP A 345 -54.28 35.81 31.28
C ASP A 345 -55.62 36.15 31.93
N GLU A 346 -55.76 35.84 33.23
CA GLU A 346 -56.48 36.63 34.21
C GLU A 346 -55.57 37.17 35.28
#